data_edcb41bb1af513105432da354364c05a
#
_entry.id   edcb41bb1af513105432da354364c05a
#
_cell.length_a   1.000
_cell.length_b   1.000
_cell.length_c   1.000
_cell.angle_alpha   90.00
_cell.angle_beta   90.00
_cell.angle_gamma   90.00
#
_symmetry.space_group_name_H-M   'P 1'
#
loop_
_entity.id
_entity.type
_entity.pdbx_description
1 polymer ?
#
loop_
_entity_poly.entity_id
_entity_poly.type
_entity_poly.pdbx_seq_one_letter_code
_entity_poly.pdbx_strand_id
1 'polypeptide(L)'
;LLKPEISPLEVSQITLVAGLAVCKAIGLNSMIKWPNDIVINGKKICGILTEMSAEINMVNYVVCGIGVNVNTESFDDDIADKATSMFIESGHKYVRNELIAKLLNEFECYYKKFLDGGLSAILDEYKKCCVTLGREVNVIFKNETVRGTAVDVDENGSLAVQTENGIIHVTSGEVSVRGIYGYI
;
A
#
# COMPACT_ATOMS: atom_id res chain seq x y z
N LEU A 1 16.64 -3.78 -1.58
CA LEU A 1 17.16 -2.82 -2.57
C LEU A 1 16.99 -3.42 -3.95
N LEU A 2 16.47 -2.61 -4.89
CA LEU A 2 16.16 -2.99 -6.27
C LEU A 2 16.94 -2.07 -7.23
N LYS A 3 17.21 -2.57 -8.42
CA LYS A 3 17.77 -1.79 -9.54
C LYS A 3 16.94 -2.09 -10.79
N PRO A 4 15.71 -1.56 -10.87
CA PRO A 4 14.85 -1.81 -12.03
C PRO A 4 15.25 -0.97 -13.23
N GLU A 5 15.05 -1.52 -14.42
CA GLU A 5 15.14 -0.80 -15.69
C GLU A 5 13.76 -0.23 -16.07
N ILE A 6 13.23 0.67 -15.24
CA ILE A 6 11.95 1.35 -15.44
C ILE A 6 12.12 2.86 -15.41
N SER A 7 11.11 3.60 -15.85
CA SER A 7 11.07 5.05 -15.73
C SER A 7 11.01 5.48 -14.25
N PRO A 8 11.67 6.58 -13.85
CA PRO A 8 11.48 7.17 -12.51
C PRO A 8 10.02 7.45 -12.16
N LEU A 9 9.17 7.71 -13.14
CA LEU A 9 7.73 7.93 -12.95
C LEU A 9 6.98 6.67 -12.52
N GLU A 10 7.50 5.49 -12.82
CA GLU A 10 6.88 4.20 -12.49
C GLU A 10 7.31 3.67 -11.11
N VAL A 11 8.32 4.28 -10.48
CA VAL A 11 8.86 3.78 -9.19
C VAL A 11 7.81 3.75 -8.08
N SER A 12 6.88 4.71 -8.06
CA SER A 12 5.77 4.73 -7.10
C SER A 12 4.90 3.48 -7.16
N GLN A 13 4.81 2.83 -8.33
CA GLN A 13 4.04 1.60 -8.54
C GLN A 13 4.66 0.39 -7.80
N ILE A 14 5.97 0.42 -7.51
CA ILE A 14 6.64 -0.62 -6.69
C ILE A 14 6.02 -0.67 -5.28
N THR A 15 5.52 0.45 -4.77
CA THR A 15 4.79 0.48 -3.49
C THR A 15 3.52 -0.37 -3.56
N LEU A 16 2.80 -0.32 -4.68
CA LEU A 16 1.58 -1.10 -4.89
C LEU A 16 1.90 -2.60 -5.03
N VAL A 17 2.98 -2.92 -5.77
CA VAL A 17 3.53 -4.30 -5.87
C VAL A 17 3.83 -4.85 -4.49
N ALA A 18 4.56 -4.07 -3.67
CA ALA A 18 4.89 -4.46 -2.30
C ALA A 18 3.65 -4.62 -1.42
N GLY A 19 2.67 -3.73 -1.56
CA GLY A 19 1.38 -3.81 -0.85
C GLY A 19 0.65 -5.12 -1.11
N LEU A 20 0.55 -5.52 -2.38
CA LEU A 20 -0.08 -6.77 -2.77
C LEU A 20 0.68 -7.98 -2.22
N ALA A 21 2.01 -7.99 -2.34
CA ALA A 21 2.86 -9.06 -1.82
C ALA A 21 2.73 -9.21 -0.29
N VAL A 22 2.72 -8.09 0.45
CA VAL A 22 2.53 -8.10 1.90
C VAL A 22 1.16 -8.67 2.29
N CYS A 23 0.08 -8.26 1.61
CA CYS A 23 -1.25 -8.82 1.84
C CYS A 23 -1.28 -10.34 1.66
N LYS A 24 -0.67 -10.85 0.59
CA LYS A 24 -0.60 -12.29 0.31
C LYS A 24 0.26 -13.02 1.36
N ALA A 25 1.36 -12.42 1.79
CA ALA A 25 2.24 -13.01 2.80
C ALA A 25 1.61 -13.07 4.18
N ILE A 26 0.96 -11.99 4.63
CA ILE A 26 0.28 -11.94 5.92
C ILE A 26 -0.95 -12.87 5.92
N GLY A 27 -1.77 -12.81 4.88
CA GLY A 27 -3.08 -13.44 4.89
C GLY A 27 -4.01 -12.74 5.91
N LEU A 28 -4.68 -13.49 6.78
CA LEU A 28 -5.54 -12.98 7.87
C LEU A 28 -6.61 -11.96 7.40
N ASN A 29 -7.10 -12.09 6.16
CA ASN A 29 -8.00 -11.14 5.53
C ASN A 29 -7.46 -9.70 5.52
N SER A 30 -6.13 -9.54 5.45
CA SER A 30 -5.52 -8.22 5.34
C SER A 30 -5.87 -7.56 4.01
N MET A 31 -6.00 -6.24 4.04
CA MET A 31 -6.39 -5.41 2.91
C MET A 31 -5.40 -4.25 2.74
N ILE A 32 -5.33 -3.71 1.54
CA ILE A 32 -4.50 -2.56 1.23
C ILE A 32 -5.31 -1.28 1.43
N LYS A 33 -4.86 -0.40 2.29
CA LYS A 33 -5.27 1.00 2.29
C LYS A 33 -4.31 1.76 1.38
N TRP A 34 -4.83 2.21 0.24
CA TRP A 34 -4.03 2.95 -0.74
C TRP A 34 -3.34 4.15 -0.09
N PRO A 35 -2.06 4.44 -0.43
CA PRO A 35 -1.23 3.68 -1.38
C PRO A 35 -0.35 2.61 -0.72
N ASN A 36 -0.06 2.69 0.58
CA ASN A 36 1.11 2.07 1.18
C ASN A 36 0.89 1.44 2.56
N ASP A 37 -0.35 1.39 3.04
CA ASP A 37 -0.65 0.80 4.34
C ASP A 37 -1.42 -0.53 4.17
N ILE A 38 -1.10 -1.50 5.00
CA ILE A 38 -1.87 -2.74 5.11
C ILE A 38 -2.65 -2.71 6.41
N VAL A 39 -3.91 -3.12 6.31
CA VAL A 39 -4.86 -3.07 7.42
C VAL A 39 -5.56 -4.40 7.64
N ILE A 40 -5.95 -4.67 8.88
CA ILE A 40 -6.85 -5.74 9.28
C ILE A 40 -7.89 -5.13 10.21
N ASN A 41 -9.17 -5.42 9.98
CA ASN A 41 -10.28 -4.90 10.79
C ASN A 41 -10.23 -3.37 10.99
N GLY A 42 -9.76 -2.64 9.97
CA GLY A 42 -9.66 -1.18 10.01
C GLY A 42 -8.43 -0.64 10.73
N LYS A 43 -7.54 -1.49 11.26
CA LYS A 43 -6.32 -1.10 11.97
C LYS A 43 -5.07 -1.42 11.15
N LYS A 44 -4.09 -0.52 11.19
CA LYS A 44 -2.82 -0.67 10.47
C LYS A 44 -1.97 -1.80 11.07
N ILE A 45 -1.54 -2.72 10.21
CA ILE A 45 -0.62 -3.82 10.55
C ILE A 45 0.75 -3.66 9.89
N CYS A 46 0.80 -2.96 8.75
CA CYS A 46 2.06 -2.73 8.03
C CYS A 46 2.05 -1.36 7.35
N GLY A 47 3.22 -0.74 7.30
CA GLY A 47 3.50 0.42 6.48
C GLY A 47 4.63 0.12 5.50
N ILE A 48 4.53 0.68 4.29
CA ILE A 48 5.51 0.51 3.22
C ILE A 48 6.05 1.91 2.87
N LEU A 49 7.36 2.02 2.76
CA LEU A 49 8.04 3.23 2.32
C LEU A 49 8.96 2.88 1.15
N THR A 50 8.77 3.54 0.02
CA THR A 50 9.61 3.38 -1.15
C THR A 50 10.36 4.68 -1.42
N GLU A 51 11.68 4.59 -1.45
CA GLU A 51 12.60 5.69 -1.74
C GLU A 51 13.45 5.34 -2.93
N MET A 52 13.77 6.31 -3.78
CA MET A 52 14.61 6.09 -4.94
C MET A 52 15.77 7.09 -5.00
N SER A 53 16.86 6.65 -5.65
CA SER A 53 17.86 7.51 -6.24
C SER A 53 17.71 7.41 -7.75
N ALA A 54 17.52 8.55 -8.41
CA ALA A 54 17.32 8.59 -9.85
C ALA A 54 17.98 9.84 -10.45
N GLU A 55 18.36 9.73 -11.71
CA GLU A 55 18.66 10.85 -12.61
C GLU A 55 17.45 11.15 -13.49
N ILE A 56 17.54 12.12 -14.40
CA ILE A 56 16.40 12.59 -15.20
C ILE A 56 15.63 11.44 -15.88
N ASN A 57 16.35 10.43 -16.40
CA ASN A 57 15.75 9.34 -17.17
C ASN A 57 16.18 7.94 -16.68
N MET A 58 16.81 7.82 -15.52
CA MET A 58 17.37 6.56 -15.07
C MET A 58 17.22 6.40 -13.56
N VAL A 59 16.73 5.24 -13.15
CA VAL A 59 16.68 4.83 -11.74
C VAL A 59 18.02 4.18 -11.37
N ASN A 60 18.74 4.77 -10.43
CA ASN A 60 19.97 4.20 -9.91
C ASN A 60 19.67 3.00 -8.98
N TYR A 61 18.74 3.19 -8.07
CA TYR A 61 18.19 2.15 -7.18
C TYR A 61 16.91 2.59 -6.51
N VAL A 62 16.18 1.60 -6.02
CA VAL A 62 14.98 1.76 -5.19
C VAL A 62 15.17 1.01 -3.88
N VAL A 63 14.87 1.65 -2.76
CA VAL A 63 14.79 1.01 -1.44
C VAL A 63 13.33 0.91 -1.06
N CYS A 64 12.84 -0.32 -0.86
CA CYS A 64 11.50 -0.58 -0.36
C CYS A 64 11.59 -1.05 1.09
N GLY A 65 11.22 -0.21 2.03
CA GLY A 65 11.12 -0.51 3.46
C GLY A 65 9.72 -1.03 3.79
N ILE A 66 9.63 -2.20 4.43
CA ILE A 66 8.37 -2.85 4.81
C ILE A 66 8.38 -3.11 6.30
N GLY A 67 7.52 -2.43 7.05
CA GLY A 67 7.39 -2.56 8.51
C GLY A 67 6.12 -3.31 8.90
N VAL A 68 6.23 -4.58 9.28
CA VAL A 68 5.09 -5.43 9.70
C VAL A 68 5.07 -5.58 11.21
N ASN A 69 3.94 -5.29 11.84
CA ASN A 69 3.67 -5.61 13.24
C ASN A 69 3.37 -7.10 13.37
N VAL A 70 4.37 -7.92 13.72
CA VAL A 70 4.21 -9.39 13.73
C VAL A 70 3.72 -9.87 15.09
N ASN A 71 4.55 -9.73 16.13
CA ASN A 71 4.32 -10.31 17.46
C ASN A 71 4.15 -9.24 18.56
N THR A 72 3.76 -8.02 18.20
CA THR A 72 3.42 -6.96 19.14
C THR A 72 2.16 -7.36 19.91
N GLU A 73 2.22 -7.38 21.24
CA GLU A 73 1.12 -7.86 22.09
C GLU A 73 0.15 -6.72 22.45
N SER A 74 0.65 -5.49 22.51
CA SER A 74 -0.14 -4.29 22.79
C SER A 74 0.49 -3.05 22.15
N PHE A 75 -0.28 -2.02 22.00
CA PHE A 75 0.13 -0.70 21.54
C PHE A 75 -0.20 0.35 22.60
N ASP A 76 0.50 1.47 22.58
CA ASP A 76 0.22 2.60 23.45
C ASP A 76 -1.18 3.16 23.16
N ASP A 77 -1.84 3.72 24.18
CA ASP A 77 -3.24 4.13 24.14
C ASP A 77 -3.58 5.11 23.02
N ASP A 78 -2.63 5.94 22.59
CA ASP A 78 -2.80 6.93 21.51
C ASP A 78 -2.87 6.32 20.11
N ILE A 79 -2.42 5.06 19.94
CA ILE A 79 -2.43 4.35 18.67
C ILE A 79 -3.15 2.99 18.71
N ALA A 80 -3.57 2.51 19.89
CA ALA A 80 -4.21 1.20 20.08
C ALA A 80 -5.53 1.03 19.29
N ASP A 81 -6.21 2.14 19.01
CA ASP A 81 -7.41 2.17 18.17
C ASP A 81 -7.11 2.10 16.66
N LYS A 82 -5.86 2.40 16.24
CA LYS A 82 -5.44 2.53 14.85
C LYS A 82 -4.44 1.49 14.38
N ALA A 83 -3.77 0.81 15.31
CA ALA A 83 -2.74 -0.19 15.02
C ALA A 83 -3.14 -1.58 15.51
N THR A 84 -2.65 -2.60 14.80
CA THR A 84 -2.78 -4.00 15.18
C THR A 84 -1.54 -4.81 14.78
N SER A 85 -1.48 -6.07 15.17
CA SER A 85 -0.42 -7.01 14.82
C SER A 85 -0.97 -8.37 14.43
N MET A 86 -0.15 -9.19 13.78
CA MET A 86 -0.54 -10.57 13.49
C MET A 86 -0.88 -11.36 14.76
N PHE A 87 -0.16 -11.10 15.86
CA PHE A 87 -0.44 -11.73 17.16
C PHE A 87 -1.81 -11.33 17.70
N ILE A 88 -2.13 -10.04 17.72
CA ILE A 88 -3.43 -9.54 18.22
C ILE A 88 -4.59 -10.13 17.42
N GLU A 89 -4.45 -10.20 16.08
CA GLU A 89 -5.52 -10.66 15.18
C GLU A 89 -5.71 -12.18 15.19
N SER A 90 -4.66 -12.97 15.50
CA SER A 90 -4.71 -14.44 15.42
C SER A 90 -4.62 -15.16 16.76
N GLY A 91 -4.13 -14.49 17.80
CA GLY A 91 -3.94 -15.08 19.14
C GLY A 91 -2.67 -15.95 19.27
N HIS A 92 -1.80 -16.04 18.25
CA HIS A 92 -0.57 -16.85 18.32
C HIS A 92 0.64 -16.11 17.75
N LYS A 93 1.83 -16.53 18.20
CA LYS A 93 3.11 -15.96 17.72
C LYS A 93 3.53 -16.57 16.40
N TYR A 94 4.11 -15.76 15.55
CA TYR A 94 4.63 -16.13 14.24
C TYR A 94 6.16 -16.16 14.25
N VAL A 95 6.73 -17.09 13.47
CA VAL A 95 8.17 -17.14 13.21
C VAL A 95 8.50 -16.10 12.13
N ARG A 96 9.21 -15.03 12.52
CA ARG A 96 9.49 -13.91 11.61
C ARG A 96 10.22 -14.31 10.34
N ASN A 97 11.17 -15.27 10.43
CA ASN A 97 11.93 -15.73 9.28
C ASN A 97 11.06 -16.42 8.23
N GLU A 98 10.03 -17.16 8.65
CA GLU A 98 9.06 -17.79 7.74
C GLU A 98 8.20 -16.73 7.03
N LEU A 99 7.74 -15.70 7.76
CA LEU A 99 7.02 -14.60 7.18
C LEU A 99 7.88 -13.82 6.17
N ILE A 100 9.16 -13.56 6.51
CA ILE A 100 10.10 -12.88 5.62
C ILE A 100 10.30 -13.69 4.34
N ALA A 101 10.52 -15.00 4.45
CA ALA A 101 10.69 -15.87 3.29
C ALA A 101 9.45 -15.87 2.40
N LYS A 102 8.25 -15.99 3.00
CA LYS A 102 6.98 -15.92 2.26
C LYS A 102 6.81 -14.57 1.57
N LEU A 103 7.07 -13.47 2.28
CA LEU A 103 6.95 -12.12 1.73
C LEU A 103 7.91 -11.90 0.55
N LEU A 104 9.17 -12.35 0.66
CA LEU A 104 10.14 -12.22 -0.43
C LEU A 104 9.72 -13.03 -1.66
N ASN A 105 9.18 -14.24 -1.49
CA ASN A 105 8.68 -15.06 -2.59
C ASN A 105 7.46 -14.39 -3.27
N GLU A 106 6.50 -13.88 -2.51
CA GLU A 106 5.35 -13.15 -3.06
C GLU A 106 5.79 -11.87 -3.77
N PHE A 107 6.71 -11.12 -3.16
CA PHE A 107 7.26 -9.91 -3.76
C PHE A 107 7.96 -10.21 -5.09
N GLU A 108 8.83 -11.23 -5.13
CA GLU A 108 9.51 -11.63 -6.37
C GLU A 108 8.51 -12.00 -7.47
N CYS A 109 7.45 -12.75 -7.11
CA CYS A 109 6.41 -13.16 -8.05
C CYS A 109 5.69 -11.94 -8.67
N TYR A 110 5.20 -11.02 -7.83
CA TYR A 110 4.48 -9.84 -8.32
C TYR A 110 5.40 -8.81 -8.98
N TYR A 111 6.63 -8.69 -8.50
CA TYR A 111 7.62 -7.80 -9.11
C TYR A 111 8.02 -8.25 -10.52
N LYS A 112 8.18 -9.56 -10.76
CA LYS A 112 8.40 -10.10 -12.12
C LYS A 112 7.21 -9.80 -13.03
N LYS A 113 5.97 -10.07 -12.58
CA LYS A 113 4.78 -9.72 -13.37
C LYS A 113 4.74 -8.23 -13.72
N PHE A 114 5.09 -7.36 -12.75
CA PHE A 114 5.17 -5.92 -12.96
C PHE A 114 6.24 -5.54 -13.99
N LEU A 115 7.43 -6.12 -13.92
CA LEU A 115 8.49 -5.83 -14.90
C LEU A 115 8.13 -6.28 -16.31
N ASP A 116 7.41 -7.40 -16.45
CA ASP A 116 7.04 -7.98 -17.75
C ASP A 116 5.83 -7.28 -18.38
N GLY A 117 4.85 -6.83 -17.58
CA GLY A 117 3.56 -6.34 -18.11
C GLY A 117 3.08 -5.03 -17.46
N GLY A 118 3.95 -4.31 -16.73
CA GLY A 118 3.57 -3.09 -16.01
C GLY A 118 2.60 -3.36 -14.85
N LEU A 119 2.05 -2.29 -14.29
CA LEU A 119 1.08 -2.39 -13.20
C LEU A 119 -0.19 -3.15 -13.62
N SER A 120 -0.58 -3.03 -14.88
CA SER A 120 -1.77 -3.68 -15.43
C SER A 120 -1.77 -5.20 -15.21
N ALA A 121 -0.59 -5.84 -15.18
CA ALA A 121 -0.46 -7.28 -14.97
C ALA A 121 -0.91 -7.76 -13.57
N ILE A 122 -0.98 -6.84 -12.59
CA ILE A 122 -1.35 -7.15 -11.20
C ILE A 122 -2.54 -6.31 -10.69
N LEU A 123 -3.03 -5.37 -11.49
CA LEU A 123 -3.97 -4.33 -11.06
C LEU A 123 -5.32 -4.92 -10.60
N ASP A 124 -5.83 -5.93 -11.28
CA ASP A 124 -7.08 -6.60 -10.89
C ASP A 124 -6.97 -7.30 -9.53
N GLU A 125 -5.82 -7.93 -9.24
CA GLU A 125 -5.57 -8.54 -7.94
C GLU A 125 -5.40 -7.48 -6.86
N TYR A 126 -4.72 -6.38 -7.18
CA TYR A 126 -4.56 -5.24 -6.28
C TYR A 126 -5.90 -4.63 -5.89
N LYS A 127 -6.76 -4.33 -6.88
CA LYS A 127 -8.09 -3.74 -6.66
C LYS A 127 -8.96 -4.60 -5.73
N LYS A 128 -8.93 -5.92 -5.88
CA LYS A 128 -9.66 -6.86 -5.00
C LYS A 128 -9.18 -6.81 -3.54
N CYS A 129 -7.92 -6.45 -3.31
CA CYS A 129 -7.36 -6.30 -1.98
C CYS A 129 -7.41 -4.85 -1.45
N CYS A 130 -7.82 -3.87 -2.28
CA CYS A 130 -7.80 -2.46 -1.92
C CYS A 130 -9.07 -2.06 -1.17
N VAL A 131 -8.96 -1.88 0.16
CA VAL A 131 -10.10 -1.48 1.01
C VAL A 131 -10.52 -0.03 0.80
N THR A 132 -9.68 0.81 0.21
CA THR A 132 -9.98 2.22 -0.07
C THR A 132 -11.07 2.38 -1.12
N LEU A 133 -11.16 1.45 -2.08
CA LEU A 133 -12.15 1.52 -3.16
C LEU A 133 -13.58 1.38 -2.64
N GLY A 134 -14.47 2.19 -3.19
CA GLY A 134 -15.87 2.28 -2.79
C GLY A 134 -16.12 3.10 -1.52
N ARG A 135 -15.07 3.67 -0.90
CA ARG A 135 -15.19 4.45 0.34
C ARG A 135 -15.11 5.94 0.10
N GLU A 136 -15.80 6.68 0.96
CA GLU A 136 -15.62 8.14 1.07
C GLU A 136 -14.25 8.45 1.66
N VAL A 137 -13.53 9.35 1.03
CA VAL A 137 -12.17 9.76 1.40
C VAL A 137 -12.02 11.27 1.42
N ASN A 138 -11.12 11.75 2.27
CA ASN A 138 -10.60 13.10 2.23
C ASN A 138 -9.22 13.06 1.55
N VAL A 139 -9.09 13.73 0.45
CA VAL A 139 -7.81 13.96 -0.24
C VAL A 139 -7.24 15.26 0.28
N ILE A 140 -6.13 15.18 1.01
CA ILE A 140 -5.51 16.32 1.68
C ILE A 140 -4.33 16.79 0.84
N PHE A 141 -4.50 17.91 0.17
CA PHE A 141 -3.45 18.68 -0.48
C PHE A 141 -2.78 19.60 0.56
N LYS A 142 -1.69 20.28 0.16
CA LYS A 142 -0.97 21.18 1.09
C LYS A 142 -1.88 22.22 1.77
N ASN A 143 -2.84 22.80 1.03
CA ASN A 143 -3.63 23.94 1.46
C ASN A 143 -5.15 23.69 1.44
N GLU A 144 -5.59 22.53 0.99
CA GLU A 144 -7.01 22.22 0.85
C GLU A 144 -7.30 20.73 1.07
N THR A 145 -8.56 20.45 1.40
CA THR A 145 -9.05 19.07 1.51
C THR A 145 -10.24 18.94 0.56
N VAL A 146 -10.18 17.94 -0.31
CA VAL A 146 -11.26 17.58 -1.22
C VAL A 146 -11.88 16.27 -0.75
N ARG A 147 -13.21 16.27 -0.59
CA ARG A 147 -13.99 15.08 -0.25
C ARG A 147 -14.51 14.41 -1.52
N GLY A 148 -14.47 13.06 -1.55
CA GLY A 148 -15.03 12.31 -2.66
C GLY A 148 -15.07 10.81 -2.34
N THR A 149 -15.50 10.03 -3.32
CA THR A 149 -15.51 8.56 -3.23
C THR A 149 -14.37 7.99 -4.08
N ALA A 150 -13.53 7.15 -3.49
CA ALA A 150 -12.49 6.44 -4.22
C ALA A 150 -13.14 5.39 -5.13
N VAL A 151 -13.06 5.58 -6.45
CA VAL A 151 -13.79 4.75 -7.42
C VAL A 151 -12.91 3.77 -8.16
N ASP A 152 -11.61 4.09 -8.34
CA ASP A 152 -10.68 3.20 -9.04
C ASP A 152 -9.22 3.47 -8.65
N VAL A 153 -8.34 2.53 -9.02
CA VAL A 153 -6.89 2.73 -9.14
C VAL A 153 -6.53 2.49 -10.60
N ASP A 154 -5.95 3.50 -11.24
CA ASP A 154 -5.63 3.43 -12.66
C ASP A 154 -4.32 2.67 -12.95
N GLU A 155 -3.99 2.52 -14.23
CA GLU A 155 -2.79 1.82 -14.70
C GLU A 155 -1.47 2.50 -14.30
N ASN A 156 -1.51 3.77 -13.88
CA ASN A 156 -0.37 4.50 -13.34
C ASN A 156 -0.26 4.34 -11.82
N GLY A 157 -1.22 3.66 -11.19
CA GLY A 157 -1.29 3.49 -9.73
C GLY A 157 -1.91 4.67 -8.99
N SER A 158 -2.47 5.65 -9.72
CA SER A 158 -3.17 6.79 -9.12
C SER A 158 -4.56 6.39 -8.65
N LEU A 159 -5.00 6.96 -7.53
CA LEU A 159 -6.37 6.78 -7.02
C LEU A 159 -7.31 7.73 -7.74
N ALA A 160 -8.31 7.19 -8.42
CA ALA A 160 -9.40 7.97 -9.00
C ALA A 160 -10.45 8.25 -7.93
N VAL A 161 -10.73 9.52 -7.67
CA VAL A 161 -11.70 9.98 -6.66
C VAL A 161 -12.79 10.77 -7.33
N GLN A 162 -14.04 10.32 -7.23
CA GLN A 162 -15.22 11.01 -7.70
C GLN A 162 -15.58 12.09 -6.68
N THR A 163 -15.50 13.35 -7.11
CA THR A 163 -15.87 14.53 -6.34
C THR A 163 -17.15 15.18 -6.92
N GLU A 164 -17.65 16.22 -6.29
CA GLU A 164 -18.76 17.05 -6.82
C GLU A 164 -18.42 17.70 -8.16
N ASN A 165 -17.13 17.98 -8.41
CA ASN A 165 -16.64 18.65 -9.61
C ASN A 165 -16.12 17.68 -10.69
N GLY A 166 -16.31 16.37 -10.51
CA GLY A 166 -15.83 15.33 -11.42
C GLY A 166 -14.78 14.43 -10.80
N ILE A 167 -14.14 13.60 -11.63
CA ILE A 167 -13.09 12.66 -11.18
C ILE A 167 -11.75 13.38 -11.13
N ILE A 168 -11.06 13.25 -10.01
CA ILE A 168 -9.66 13.67 -9.86
C ILE A 168 -8.77 12.43 -9.73
N HIS A 169 -7.55 12.49 -10.27
CA HIS A 169 -6.53 11.46 -10.13
C HIS A 169 -5.49 11.91 -9.11
N VAL A 170 -5.25 11.07 -8.11
CA VAL A 170 -4.41 11.36 -6.96
C VAL A 170 -3.18 10.47 -7.01
N THR A 171 -2.00 11.07 -7.13
CA THR A 171 -0.73 10.35 -7.16
C THR A 171 -0.18 10.18 -5.74
N SER A 172 0.37 9.00 -5.44
CA SER A 172 1.01 8.73 -4.15
C SER A 172 2.25 9.63 -3.95
N GLY A 173 2.41 10.14 -2.72
CA GLY A 173 3.51 11.03 -2.34
C GLY A 173 3.20 12.53 -2.43
N GLU A 174 2.19 12.95 -3.20
CA GLU A 174 1.79 14.35 -3.31
C GLU A 174 0.71 14.75 -2.30
N VAL A 175 -0.08 13.77 -1.86
CA VAL A 175 -1.26 13.98 -1.03
C VAL A 175 -1.39 12.89 0.04
N SER A 176 -2.19 13.18 1.07
CA SER A 176 -2.64 12.19 2.05
C SER A 176 -4.10 11.83 1.81
N VAL A 177 -4.40 10.54 1.75
CA VAL A 177 -5.78 10.05 1.65
C VAL A 177 -6.19 9.45 2.99
N ARG A 178 -7.30 9.92 3.54
CA ARG A 178 -7.83 9.48 4.84
C ARG A 178 -9.29 9.11 4.71
N GLY A 179 -9.69 8.01 5.33
CA GLY A 179 -11.09 7.65 5.51
C GLY A 179 -11.82 8.70 6.35
N ILE A 180 -13.12 8.89 6.09
CA ILE A 180 -13.95 9.85 6.83
C ILE A 180 -14.33 9.29 8.19
N TYR A 181 -14.46 7.97 8.29
CA TYR A 181 -14.90 7.25 9.50
C TYR A 181 -13.76 6.37 10.05
N GLY A 182 -12.76 6.99 10.69
CA GLY A 182 -11.66 6.27 11.31
C GLY A 182 -10.39 6.22 10.45
N TYR A 183 -9.56 5.15 10.65
CA TYR A 183 -8.28 5.04 9.96
C TYR A 183 -8.40 4.68 8.48
N ILE A 184 -9.47 3.96 8.10
CA ILE A 184 -9.78 3.57 6.71
C ILE A 184 -11.10 4.16 6.26
#